data_6113c1538adfec2b2f1eb6e97fdba743
#
_entry.id   6113c1538adfec2b2f1eb6e97fdba743
#
_cell.length_a   1.000
_cell.length_b   1.000
_cell.length_c   1.000
_cell.angle_alpha   90.00
_cell.angle_beta   90.00
_cell.angle_gamma   90.00
#
_symmetry.space_group_name_H-M   'P 1'
#
loop_
_entity.id
_entity.type
_entity.pdbx_description
1 polymer ?
#
loop_
_entity_poly.entity_id
_entity_poly.type
_entity_poly.pdbx_seq_one_letter_code
_entity_poly.pdbx_strand_id
1 'polypeptide(L)'
;MTTNKHIIAIAGNARCGKDTLGKNISDLLNEYRINSSTYSFADELKKETDKFLLETLGISAYTNNDEEKLIIRPFLVFWGTEIRRKINPSIWVDKVFERIKPNEVAIITDLRFENELDFVKSNNGSLIYLSRIDVNGNQIQPANDYEKLNNEFLSQNADSNFTWLSSDDSSLLKLLSNEALETILTEERFEEWKAISL
;
A
#
# COMPACT_ATOMS: atom_id res chain seq x y z
N MET A 1 7.51 -14.86 -21.74
CA MET A 1 6.30 -15.18 -20.98
C MET A 1 6.12 -14.06 -19.98
N THR A 2 5.13 -13.19 -20.17
CA THR A 2 4.75 -12.17 -19.19
C THR A 2 4.11 -12.93 -18.03
N THR A 3 4.83 -13.06 -16.91
CA THR A 3 4.23 -13.55 -15.67
C THR A 3 3.23 -12.48 -15.23
N ASN A 4 1.94 -12.74 -15.43
CA ASN A 4 0.89 -11.91 -14.84
C ASN A 4 1.13 -11.87 -13.33
N LYS A 5 1.32 -10.67 -12.81
CA LYS A 5 1.42 -10.46 -11.37
C LYS A 5 0.02 -10.08 -10.86
N HIS A 6 -0.42 -10.76 -9.82
CA HIS A 6 -1.71 -10.47 -9.20
C HIS A 6 -1.48 -9.42 -8.12
N ILE A 7 -2.14 -8.27 -8.25
CA ILE A 7 -1.87 -7.11 -7.40
C ILE A 7 -3.17 -6.60 -6.78
N ILE A 8 -3.16 -6.42 -5.46
CA ILE A 8 -4.13 -5.60 -4.72
C ILE A 8 -3.38 -4.37 -4.23
N ALA A 9 -3.83 -3.19 -4.59
CA ALA A 9 -3.28 -1.95 -4.07
C ALA A 9 -4.26 -1.29 -3.09
N ILE A 10 -3.72 -0.62 -2.09
CA ILE A 10 -4.50 0.10 -1.09
C ILE A 10 -4.02 1.55 -1.06
N ALA A 11 -4.93 2.47 -1.30
CA ALA A 11 -4.72 3.91 -1.17
C ALA A 11 -5.57 4.50 -0.03
N GLY A 12 -5.32 5.74 0.32
CA GLY A 12 -6.07 6.49 1.35
C GLY A 12 -5.18 7.39 2.18
N ASN A 13 -5.78 8.21 3.02
CA ASN A 13 -5.09 9.18 3.86
C ASN A 13 -4.03 8.54 4.78
N ALA A 14 -3.04 9.33 5.17
CA ALA A 14 -2.09 8.91 6.18
C ALA A 14 -2.82 8.47 7.47
N ARG A 15 -2.35 7.39 8.10
CA ARG A 15 -2.90 6.85 9.36
C ARG A 15 -4.34 6.31 9.27
N CYS A 16 -4.90 6.09 8.07
CA CYS A 16 -6.23 5.49 7.92
C CYS A 16 -6.23 3.95 8.11
N GLY A 17 -5.06 3.30 8.27
CA GLY A 17 -4.95 1.87 8.57
C GLY A 17 -4.68 0.97 7.36
N LYS A 18 -4.11 1.49 6.28
CA LYS A 18 -3.77 0.72 5.06
C LYS A 18 -2.92 -0.51 5.33
N ASP A 19 -1.91 -0.38 6.19
CA ASP A 19 -1.04 -1.50 6.53
C ASP A 19 -1.79 -2.60 7.29
N THR A 20 -2.72 -2.21 8.17
CA THR A 20 -3.59 -3.15 8.89
C THR A 20 -4.51 -3.88 7.92
N LEU A 21 -5.16 -3.15 7.01
CA LEU A 21 -6.01 -3.75 5.97
C LEU A 21 -5.20 -4.72 5.11
N GLY A 22 -4.04 -4.28 4.61
CA GLY A 22 -3.18 -5.11 3.76
C GLY A 22 -2.71 -6.40 4.46
N LYS A 23 -2.33 -6.29 5.75
CA LYS A 23 -1.95 -7.44 6.56
C LYS A 23 -3.13 -8.41 6.73
N ASN A 24 -4.31 -7.90 7.10
CA ASN A 24 -5.50 -8.73 7.29
C ASN A 24 -5.90 -9.44 5.99
N ILE A 25 -5.88 -8.74 4.84
CA ILE A 25 -6.13 -9.35 3.52
C ILE A 25 -5.10 -10.45 3.24
N SER A 26 -3.81 -10.20 3.50
CA SER A 26 -2.78 -11.21 3.32
C SER A 26 -3.02 -12.44 4.20
N ASP A 27 -3.35 -12.24 5.47
CA ASP A 27 -3.65 -13.33 6.41
C ASP A 27 -4.86 -14.15 5.93
N LEU A 28 -5.93 -13.48 5.44
CA LEU A 28 -7.13 -14.14 4.89
C LEU A 28 -6.82 -14.96 3.63
N LEU A 29 -6.07 -14.42 2.67
CA LEU A 29 -5.66 -15.15 1.46
C LEU A 29 -4.83 -16.37 1.82
N ASN A 30 -3.89 -16.24 2.77
CA ASN A 30 -3.09 -17.36 3.23
C ASN A 30 -3.93 -18.44 3.96
N GLU A 31 -5.00 -18.08 4.68
CA GLU A 31 -5.98 -19.04 5.23
C GLU A 31 -6.66 -19.85 4.11
N TYR A 32 -6.90 -19.24 2.94
CA TYR A 32 -7.42 -19.92 1.74
C TYR A 32 -6.34 -20.65 0.93
N ARG A 33 -5.10 -20.73 1.44
CA ARG A 33 -3.93 -21.31 0.75
C ARG A 33 -3.54 -20.57 -0.53
N ILE A 34 -3.85 -19.29 -0.60
CA ILE A 34 -3.39 -18.38 -1.64
C ILE A 34 -2.16 -17.65 -1.12
N ASN A 35 -1.00 -17.90 -1.72
CA ASN A 35 0.24 -17.23 -1.32
C ASN A 35 0.11 -15.72 -1.50
N SER A 36 0.37 -14.96 -0.47
CA SER A 36 0.31 -13.49 -0.52
C SER A 36 1.36 -12.85 0.38
N SER A 37 1.80 -11.66 -0.01
CA SER A 37 2.75 -10.86 0.75
C SER A 37 2.44 -9.37 0.61
N THR A 38 2.77 -8.58 1.64
CA THR A 38 2.63 -7.13 1.60
C THR A 38 3.89 -6.46 1.07
N TYR A 39 3.70 -5.40 0.28
CA TYR A 39 4.73 -4.58 -0.32
C TYR A 39 4.44 -3.10 -0.08
N SER A 40 5.50 -2.28 -0.14
CA SER A 40 5.38 -0.83 0.00
C SER A 40 6.44 -0.16 -0.88
N PHE A 41 6.05 0.87 -1.61
CA PHE A 41 6.98 1.71 -2.38
C PHE A 41 7.95 2.46 -1.45
N ALA A 42 7.45 2.90 -0.28
CA ALA A 42 8.26 3.55 0.72
C ALA A 42 9.33 2.63 1.33
N ASP A 43 9.12 1.31 1.33
CA ASP A 43 10.11 0.34 1.81
C ASP A 43 11.36 0.34 0.90
N GLU A 44 11.18 0.47 -0.41
CA GLU A 44 12.31 0.56 -1.35
C GLU A 44 13.11 1.85 -1.18
N LEU A 45 12.41 2.96 -0.92
CA LEU A 45 13.07 4.22 -0.57
C LEU A 45 13.87 4.10 0.74
N LYS A 46 13.29 3.51 1.77
CA LYS A 46 13.95 3.30 3.05
C LYS A 46 15.19 2.42 2.92
N LYS A 47 15.10 1.30 2.18
CA LYS A 47 16.25 0.43 1.91
C LYS A 47 17.40 1.16 1.24
N GLU A 48 17.08 2.03 0.26
CA GLU A 48 18.09 2.78 -0.46
C GLU A 48 18.80 3.80 0.42
N THR A 49 18.10 4.37 1.40
CA THR A 49 18.58 5.49 2.22
C THR A 49 19.06 5.11 3.62
N ASP A 50 18.70 3.93 4.12
CA ASP A 50 18.92 3.52 5.51
C ASP A 50 20.39 3.58 5.93
N LYS A 51 21.28 3.03 5.11
CA LYS A 51 22.72 3.05 5.39
C LYS A 51 23.25 4.47 5.52
N PHE A 52 22.87 5.36 4.60
CA PHE A 52 23.29 6.76 4.63
C PHE A 52 22.79 7.48 5.88
N LEU A 53 21.52 7.29 6.24
CA LEU A 53 20.92 7.90 7.42
C LEU A 53 21.57 7.38 8.71
N LEU A 54 21.84 6.09 8.81
CA LEU A 54 22.54 5.51 9.96
C LEU A 54 23.97 6.04 10.10
N GLU A 55 24.74 6.11 9.02
CA GLU A 55 26.12 6.58 9.04
C GLU A 55 26.24 8.08 9.32
N THR A 56 25.23 8.88 8.88
CA THR A 56 25.29 10.37 8.97
C THR A 56 24.61 10.92 10.20
N LEU A 57 23.47 10.35 10.58
CA LEU A 57 22.61 10.86 11.66
C LEU A 57 22.48 9.89 12.84
N GLY A 58 22.93 8.64 12.70
CA GLY A 58 22.67 7.58 13.67
C GLY A 58 21.20 7.14 13.73
N ILE A 59 20.38 7.53 12.74
CA ILE A 59 18.93 7.27 12.69
C ILE A 59 18.62 6.33 11.52
N SER A 60 17.96 5.20 11.82
CA SER A 60 17.49 4.29 10.77
C SER A 60 16.30 4.87 10.01
N ALA A 61 16.22 4.63 8.69
CA ALA A 61 15.00 4.89 7.90
C ALA A 61 13.78 4.10 8.41
N TYR A 62 14.00 3.05 9.18
CA TYR A 62 12.98 2.17 9.77
C TYR A 62 12.65 2.49 11.22
N THR A 63 13.17 3.59 11.76
CA THR A 63 12.90 3.98 13.15
C THR A 63 11.41 4.00 13.47
N ASN A 64 11.06 3.56 14.69
CA ASN A 64 9.71 3.68 15.23
C ASN A 64 9.54 4.90 16.16
N ASN A 65 10.63 5.60 16.47
CA ASN A 65 10.60 6.82 17.28
C ASN A 65 10.02 7.99 16.46
N ASP A 66 8.97 8.62 16.98
CA ASP A 66 8.27 9.68 16.25
C ASP A 66 9.10 10.97 16.10
N GLU A 67 9.98 11.28 17.06
CA GLU A 67 10.92 12.43 16.98
C GLU A 67 11.95 12.19 15.87
N GLU A 68 12.54 11.01 15.80
CA GLU A 68 13.46 10.63 14.75
C GLU A 68 12.79 10.65 13.37
N LYS A 69 11.53 10.14 13.27
CA LYS A 69 10.75 10.23 12.02
C LYS A 69 10.58 11.67 11.55
N LEU A 70 10.34 12.62 12.46
CA LEU A 70 10.20 14.02 12.11
C LEU A 70 11.51 14.59 11.54
N ILE A 71 12.67 14.14 12.03
CA ILE A 71 13.99 14.56 11.54
C ILE A 71 14.25 14.04 10.12
N ILE A 72 14.03 12.74 9.88
CA ILE A 72 14.40 12.11 8.60
C ILE A 72 13.36 12.23 7.49
N ARG A 73 12.08 12.48 7.84
CA ARG A 73 10.98 12.53 6.86
C ARG A 73 11.19 13.55 5.75
N PRO A 74 11.64 14.80 6.00
CA PRO A 74 11.92 15.77 4.95
C PRO A 74 12.96 15.27 3.95
N PHE A 75 14.02 14.62 4.42
CA PHE A 75 15.04 14.02 3.56
C PHE A 75 14.45 12.88 2.71
N LEU A 76 13.70 11.97 3.31
CA LEU A 76 13.06 10.85 2.58
C LEU A 76 12.12 11.35 1.48
N VAL A 77 11.30 12.36 1.78
CA VAL A 77 10.38 12.96 0.80
C VAL A 77 11.17 13.63 -0.33
N PHE A 78 12.18 14.45 0.01
CA PHE A 78 13.03 15.13 -0.97
C PHE A 78 13.77 14.11 -1.86
N TRP A 79 14.45 13.12 -1.26
CA TRP A 79 15.17 12.09 -2.00
C TRP A 79 14.23 11.29 -2.90
N GLY A 80 13.13 10.80 -2.35
CA GLY A 80 12.21 9.95 -3.05
C GLY A 80 11.48 10.65 -4.20
N THR A 81 11.06 11.90 -4.01
CA THR A 81 10.22 12.64 -4.96
C THR A 81 11.05 13.58 -5.83
N GLU A 82 11.85 14.45 -5.20
CA GLU A 82 12.54 15.52 -5.94
C GLU A 82 13.81 15.04 -6.65
N ILE A 83 14.42 13.97 -6.20
CA ILE A 83 15.62 13.41 -6.82
C ILE A 83 15.27 12.17 -7.64
N ARG A 84 14.84 11.08 -6.97
CA ARG A 84 14.74 9.78 -7.62
C ARG A 84 13.63 9.72 -8.68
N ARG A 85 12.43 10.25 -8.38
CA ARG A 85 11.33 10.27 -9.35
C ARG A 85 11.55 11.27 -10.50
N LYS A 86 12.32 12.35 -10.31
CA LYS A 86 12.69 13.23 -11.42
C LYS A 86 13.67 12.57 -12.40
N ILE A 87 14.54 11.69 -11.92
CA ILE A 87 15.46 10.92 -12.77
C ILE A 87 14.72 9.77 -13.46
N ASN A 88 13.93 9.02 -12.71
CA ASN A 88 13.08 7.93 -13.21
C ASN A 88 11.73 7.97 -12.47
N PRO A 89 10.64 8.43 -13.10
CA PRO A 89 9.32 8.52 -12.48
C PRO A 89 8.79 7.17 -11.94
N SER A 90 9.18 6.05 -12.56
CA SER A 90 8.74 4.70 -12.20
C SER A 90 9.69 3.98 -11.24
N ILE A 91 10.73 4.63 -10.72
CA ILE A 91 11.80 3.97 -9.94
C ILE A 91 11.28 3.07 -8.81
N TRP A 92 10.28 3.52 -8.06
CA TRP A 92 9.75 2.75 -6.94
C TRP A 92 8.83 1.61 -7.39
N VAL A 93 8.09 1.85 -8.47
CA VAL A 93 7.27 0.84 -9.14
C VAL A 93 8.15 -0.29 -9.67
N ASP A 94 9.22 0.06 -10.40
CA ASP A 94 10.18 -0.90 -10.97
C ASP A 94 10.79 -1.77 -9.87
N LYS A 95 11.26 -1.15 -8.77
CA LYS A 95 11.87 -1.86 -7.64
C LYS A 95 10.89 -2.81 -6.93
N VAL A 96 9.65 -2.38 -6.71
CA VAL A 96 8.63 -3.26 -6.11
C VAL A 96 8.30 -4.39 -7.07
N PHE A 97 8.13 -4.11 -8.37
CA PHE A 97 7.84 -5.13 -9.37
C PHE A 97 8.90 -6.23 -9.43
N GLU A 98 10.18 -5.88 -9.37
CA GLU A 98 11.28 -6.86 -9.32
C GLU A 98 11.23 -7.75 -8.08
N ARG A 99 10.70 -7.26 -6.96
CA ARG A 99 10.62 -8.00 -5.69
C ARG A 99 9.40 -8.90 -5.57
N ILE A 100 8.29 -8.59 -6.25
CA ILE A 100 7.10 -9.44 -6.23
C ILE A 100 7.49 -10.83 -6.74
N LYS A 101 7.31 -11.83 -5.89
CA LYS A 101 7.65 -13.21 -6.23
C LYS A 101 6.68 -13.77 -7.26
N PRO A 102 7.12 -14.74 -8.08
CA PRO A 102 6.18 -15.51 -8.89
C PRO A 102 5.20 -16.27 -7.99
N ASN A 103 4.00 -16.49 -8.49
CA ASN A 103 2.98 -17.31 -7.83
C ASN A 103 2.50 -16.77 -6.47
N GLU A 104 2.46 -15.45 -6.31
CA GLU A 104 1.85 -14.81 -5.14
C GLU A 104 0.94 -13.64 -5.53
N VAL A 105 0.01 -13.31 -4.65
CA VAL A 105 -0.77 -12.06 -4.71
C VAL A 105 0.00 -10.99 -3.94
N ALA A 106 0.42 -9.94 -4.63
CA ALA A 106 1.12 -8.81 -4.03
C ALA A 106 0.12 -7.78 -3.50
N ILE A 107 0.22 -7.43 -2.22
CA ILE A 107 -0.62 -6.41 -1.59
C ILE A 107 0.22 -5.17 -1.34
N ILE A 108 -0.03 -4.09 -2.10
CA ILE A 108 0.72 -2.83 -2.01
C ILE A 108 -0.06 -1.86 -1.11
N THR A 109 0.51 -1.47 0.03
CA THR A 109 -0.24 -0.75 1.09
C THR A 109 -0.08 0.77 1.08
N ASP A 110 0.70 1.34 0.17
CA ASP A 110 1.04 2.76 0.19
C ASP A 110 0.93 3.47 -1.16
N LEU A 111 -0.01 3.02 -2.01
CA LEU A 111 -0.24 3.65 -3.32
C LEU A 111 -0.68 5.11 -3.17
N ARG A 112 -0.02 6.02 -3.90
CA ARG A 112 -0.23 7.47 -3.79
C ARG A 112 -0.23 8.23 -5.11
N PHE A 113 0.35 7.68 -6.18
CA PHE A 113 0.57 8.40 -7.42
C PHE A 113 -0.15 7.72 -8.60
N GLU A 114 -0.50 8.52 -9.61
CA GLU A 114 -1.16 8.05 -10.82
C GLU A 114 -0.35 6.96 -11.53
N ASN A 115 0.96 7.14 -11.71
CA ASN A 115 1.81 6.14 -12.35
C ASN A 115 1.92 4.83 -11.57
N GLU A 116 1.70 4.84 -10.25
CA GLU A 116 1.60 3.64 -9.44
C GLU A 116 0.26 2.93 -9.68
N LEU A 117 -0.83 3.70 -9.86
CA LEU A 117 -2.12 3.14 -10.24
C LEU A 117 -2.09 2.56 -11.66
N ASP A 118 -1.48 3.25 -12.61
CA ASP A 118 -1.31 2.76 -13.99
C ASP A 118 -0.59 1.42 -14.01
N PHE A 119 0.45 1.28 -13.19
CA PHE A 119 1.14 0.02 -13.03
C PHE A 119 0.23 -1.09 -12.48
N VAL A 120 -0.56 -0.81 -11.45
CA VAL A 120 -1.52 -1.78 -10.88
C VAL A 120 -2.53 -2.20 -11.94
N LYS A 121 -3.13 -1.25 -12.66
CA LYS A 121 -4.15 -1.50 -13.69
C LYS A 121 -3.59 -2.26 -14.90
N SER A 122 -2.36 -1.94 -15.34
CA SER A 122 -1.70 -2.65 -16.46
C SER A 122 -1.36 -4.11 -16.13
N ASN A 123 -1.35 -4.47 -14.86
CA ASN A 123 -1.19 -5.85 -14.37
C ASN A 123 -2.52 -6.48 -13.89
N ASN A 124 -3.68 -6.01 -14.38
CA ASN A 124 -5.00 -6.46 -13.98
C ASN A 124 -5.24 -6.41 -12.46
N GLY A 125 -4.52 -5.55 -11.75
CA GLY A 125 -4.65 -5.36 -10.33
C GLY A 125 -5.88 -4.55 -9.95
N SER A 126 -6.27 -4.62 -8.68
CA SER A 126 -7.37 -3.87 -8.09
C SER A 126 -6.88 -2.84 -7.09
N LEU A 127 -7.56 -1.70 -7.05
CA LEU A 127 -7.34 -0.64 -6.07
C LEU A 127 -8.50 -0.60 -5.07
N ILE A 128 -8.20 -0.73 -3.79
CA ILE A 128 -9.10 -0.40 -2.68
C ILE A 128 -8.72 0.98 -2.16
N TYR A 129 -9.65 1.91 -2.16
CA TYR A 129 -9.45 3.20 -1.49
C TYR A 129 -10.05 3.15 -0.09
N LEU A 130 -9.18 3.30 0.92
CA LEU A 130 -9.55 3.21 2.33
C LEU A 130 -9.71 4.58 2.95
N SER A 131 -10.90 4.85 3.48
CA SER A 131 -11.21 5.97 4.37
C SER A 131 -11.30 5.50 5.83
N ARG A 132 -11.11 6.41 6.76
CA ARG A 132 -11.33 6.16 8.19
C ARG A 132 -12.11 7.30 8.82
N ILE A 133 -13.09 6.94 9.64
CA ILE A 133 -13.88 7.86 10.46
C ILE A 133 -13.41 7.72 11.92
N ASP A 134 -13.15 8.84 12.59
CA ASP A 134 -12.77 8.86 13.99
C ASP A 134 -13.97 8.57 14.91
N VAL A 135 -13.72 8.47 16.22
CA VAL A 135 -14.76 8.19 17.23
C VAL A 135 -15.83 9.29 17.34
N ASN A 136 -15.58 10.46 16.78
CA ASN A 136 -16.50 11.59 16.76
C ASN A 136 -17.30 11.66 15.43
N GLY A 137 -17.11 10.71 14.52
CA GLY A 137 -17.76 10.67 13.22
C GLY A 137 -17.08 11.54 12.14
N ASN A 138 -15.85 12.05 12.41
CA ASN A 138 -15.14 12.87 11.43
C ASN A 138 -14.21 11.99 10.58
N GLN A 139 -14.22 12.22 9.28
CA GLN A 139 -13.27 11.58 8.38
C GLN A 139 -11.84 12.10 8.62
N ILE A 140 -10.86 11.19 8.69
CA ILE A 140 -9.45 11.57 8.77
C ILE A 140 -9.08 12.35 7.52
N GLN A 141 -8.60 13.58 7.73
CA GLN A 141 -8.29 14.51 6.66
C GLN A 141 -6.89 14.25 6.06
N PRO A 142 -6.68 14.61 4.78
CA PRO A 142 -5.36 14.64 4.17
C PRO A 142 -4.40 15.57 4.93
N ALA A 143 -3.12 15.22 4.94
CA ALA A 143 -2.11 16.00 5.66
C ALA A 143 -1.77 17.34 4.96
N ASN A 144 -2.07 17.47 3.66
CA ASN A 144 -1.83 18.66 2.84
C ASN A 144 -2.64 18.59 1.54
N ASP A 145 -2.66 19.73 0.80
CA ASP A 145 -3.43 19.86 -0.45
C ASP A 145 -2.96 18.89 -1.55
N TYR A 146 -1.68 18.57 -1.60
CA TYR A 146 -1.14 17.61 -2.57
C TYR A 146 -1.66 16.18 -2.31
N GLU A 147 -1.66 15.75 -1.06
CA GLU A 147 -2.27 14.48 -0.67
C GLU A 147 -3.77 14.47 -0.96
N LYS A 148 -4.45 15.60 -0.75
CA LYS A 148 -5.88 15.76 -1.05
C LYS A 148 -6.18 15.52 -2.53
N LEU A 149 -5.47 16.19 -3.43
CA LEU A 149 -5.67 16.04 -4.88
C LEU A 149 -5.41 14.62 -5.36
N ASN A 150 -4.32 14.00 -4.90
CA ASN A 150 -4.02 12.62 -5.24
C ASN A 150 -5.08 11.65 -4.72
N ASN A 151 -5.56 11.85 -3.51
CA ASN A 151 -6.58 11.00 -2.91
C ASN A 151 -7.95 11.14 -3.59
N GLU A 152 -8.33 12.35 -4.04
CA GLU A 152 -9.53 12.54 -4.86
C GLU A 152 -9.44 11.74 -6.16
N PHE A 153 -8.32 11.83 -6.88
CA PHE A 153 -8.08 11.05 -8.09
C PHE A 153 -8.12 9.53 -7.82
N LEU A 154 -7.42 9.06 -6.79
CA LEU A 154 -7.36 7.64 -6.46
C LEU A 154 -8.71 7.07 -6.02
N SER A 155 -9.49 7.82 -5.25
CA SER A 155 -10.83 7.39 -4.82
C SER A 155 -11.82 7.28 -5.98
N GLN A 156 -11.71 8.16 -6.99
CA GLN A 156 -12.54 8.12 -8.19
C GLN A 156 -12.17 6.97 -9.15
N ASN A 157 -10.92 6.49 -9.09
CA ASN A 157 -10.40 5.42 -9.94
C ASN A 157 -10.24 4.08 -9.20
N ALA A 158 -10.72 4.00 -7.95
CA ALA A 158 -10.70 2.76 -7.18
C ALA A 158 -11.77 1.77 -7.65
N ASP A 159 -11.44 0.48 -7.61
CA ASP A 159 -12.41 -0.60 -7.86
C ASP A 159 -13.38 -0.74 -6.69
N SER A 160 -12.93 -0.36 -5.49
CA SER A 160 -13.76 -0.33 -4.28
C SER A 160 -13.36 0.82 -3.37
N ASN A 161 -14.36 1.54 -2.86
CA ASN A 161 -14.18 2.53 -1.81
C ASN A 161 -14.70 1.93 -0.50
N PHE A 162 -13.83 1.81 0.48
CA PHE A 162 -14.12 1.20 1.75
C PHE A 162 -13.87 2.17 2.90
N THR A 163 -14.77 2.20 3.88
CA THR A 163 -14.64 3.07 5.05
C THR A 163 -14.79 2.26 6.31
N TRP A 164 -13.83 2.37 7.22
CA TRP A 164 -13.96 1.81 8.54
C TRP A 164 -13.96 2.84 9.66
N LEU A 165 -14.53 2.46 10.78
CA LEU A 165 -14.54 3.28 11.98
C LEU A 165 -13.22 3.12 12.74
N SER A 166 -12.81 4.15 13.45
CA SER A 166 -11.73 4.08 14.42
C SER A 166 -12.16 3.14 15.55
N SER A 167 -11.73 1.89 15.46
CA SER A 167 -11.96 0.86 16.46
C SER A 167 -10.63 0.20 16.79
N ASP A 168 -10.43 -0.09 18.06
CA ASP A 168 -9.30 -0.92 18.52
C ASP A 168 -9.66 -2.42 18.51
N ASP A 169 -10.89 -2.76 18.10
CA ASP A 169 -11.34 -4.15 18.00
C ASP A 169 -10.75 -4.82 16.75
N SER A 170 -9.74 -5.66 16.98
CA SER A 170 -9.06 -6.41 15.95
C SER A 170 -9.97 -7.42 15.23
N SER A 171 -10.99 -7.96 15.91
CA SER A 171 -11.93 -8.90 15.32
C SER A 171 -12.84 -8.21 14.32
N LEU A 172 -13.31 -7.01 14.67
CA LEU A 172 -14.09 -6.18 13.75
C LEU A 172 -13.25 -5.75 12.54
N LEU A 173 -12.01 -5.33 12.75
CA LEU A 173 -11.11 -4.97 11.63
C LEU A 173 -10.84 -6.16 10.70
N LYS A 174 -10.75 -7.38 11.23
CA LYS A 174 -10.60 -8.59 10.40
C LYS A 174 -11.87 -8.85 9.57
N LEU A 175 -13.05 -8.72 10.16
CA LEU A 175 -14.33 -8.86 9.45
C LEU A 175 -14.46 -7.84 8.32
N LEU A 176 -14.22 -6.57 8.61
CA LEU A 176 -14.26 -5.48 7.64
C LEU A 176 -13.20 -5.66 6.52
N SER A 177 -12.06 -6.26 6.84
CA SER A 177 -11.03 -6.59 5.83
C SER A 177 -11.49 -7.69 4.89
N ASN A 178 -12.26 -8.68 5.38
CA ASN A 178 -12.89 -9.69 4.55
C ASN A 178 -13.91 -9.07 3.60
N GLU A 179 -14.79 -8.20 4.11
CA GLU A 179 -15.74 -7.47 3.27
C GLU A 179 -15.05 -6.64 2.18
N ALA A 180 -13.95 -5.94 2.53
CA ALA A 180 -13.17 -5.19 1.56
C ALA A 180 -12.54 -6.09 0.47
N LEU A 181 -12.06 -7.27 0.85
CA LEU A 181 -11.54 -8.26 -0.10
C LEU A 181 -12.65 -8.78 -1.03
N GLU A 182 -13.81 -9.11 -0.50
CA GLU A 182 -14.96 -9.62 -1.28
C GLU A 182 -15.43 -8.62 -2.35
N THR A 183 -15.24 -7.31 -2.14
CA THR A 183 -15.61 -6.29 -3.15
C THR A 183 -14.79 -6.36 -4.44
N ILE A 184 -13.59 -6.92 -4.38
CA ILE A 184 -12.64 -7.01 -5.52
C ILE A 184 -12.37 -8.44 -5.97
N LEU A 185 -12.77 -9.44 -5.16
CA LEU A 185 -12.48 -10.85 -5.37
C LEU A 185 -13.69 -11.52 -6.06
N THR A 186 -13.61 -11.66 -7.38
CA THR A 186 -14.56 -12.49 -8.13
C THR A 186 -14.24 -13.99 -7.97
N GLU A 187 -15.19 -14.87 -8.23
CA GLU A 187 -15.00 -16.32 -8.21
C GLU A 187 -13.88 -16.75 -9.18
N GLU A 188 -13.83 -16.14 -10.37
CA GLU A 188 -12.79 -16.37 -11.38
C GLU A 188 -11.40 -16.01 -10.84
N ARG A 189 -11.24 -14.83 -10.23
CA ARG A 189 -9.98 -14.41 -9.61
C ARG A 189 -9.56 -15.30 -8.46
N PHE A 190 -10.51 -15.72 -7.64
CA PHE A 190 -10.22 -16.61 -6.52
C PHE A 190 -9.64 -17.94 -7.00
N GLU A 191 -10.25 -18.56 -7.99
CA GLU A 191 -9.76 -19.82 -8.57
C GLU A 191 -8.41 -19.63 -9.30
N GLU A 192 -8.24 -18.51 -10.02
CA GLU A 192 -6.96 -18.17 -10.64
C GLU A 192 -5.84 -18.05 -9.60
N TRP A 193 -6.05 -17.28 -8.53
CA TRP A 193 -5.06 -17.07 -7.48
C TRP A 193 -4.73 -18.34 -6.69
N LYS A 194 -5.74 -19.20 -6.51
CA LYS A 194 -5.53 -20.50 -5.89
C LYS A 194 -4.71 -21.44 -6.78
N ALA A 195 -4.96 -21.43 -8.07
CA ALA A 195 -4.23 -22.26 -9.03
C ALA A 195 -2.74 -21.90 -9.14
N ILE A 196 -2.37 -20.62 -9.04
CA ILE A 196 -0.97 -20.20 -9.09
C ILE A 196 -0.20 -20.48 -7.79
N SER A 197 -0.91 -20.71 -6.68
CA SER A 197 -0.33 -20.94 -5.35
C SER A 197 -0.02 -22.41 -5.06
N LEU A 198 -0.42 -23.31 -5.97
CA LEU A 198 -0.13 -24.75 -5.93
C LEU A 198 1.21 -25.07 -6.59
#